data_4e41290e20e811e3b5b50e72da972a48
#
_entry.id   4e41290e20e811e3b5b50e72da972a48
#
_cell.length_a   1.000
_cell.length_b   1.000
_cell.length_c   1.000
_cell.angle_alpha   90.00
_cell.angle_beta   90.00
_cell.angle_gamma   90.00
#
_symmetry.space_group_name_H-M   'P 1'
#
loop_
_entity.id
_entity.type
_entity.pdbx_description
1 polymer ?
#
loop_
_entity_poly.entity_id
_entity_poly.type
_entity_poly.pdbx_seq_one_letter_code
_entity_poly.pdbx_strand_id
1 'polypeptide(L)'
;KALGMDVDVFDEKGNSIENQKGELVCKSSFPSMPLYFWNDHDNKKYFNSYFSKYENIWYHGDYIEKTINGGYVIYGRSDATLNSGGVRIGTAEIYRVIENITEVQEAVAVEYKLKNDTQIILFVVLNKNFEFNENLRSKIIDEIKINLSYKHIPSQIYAISEIPRTRSGKIVEILIKKLINGESIENEESLSNPECLKEFELVYKNLKNNYAK
;
A
#
# COMPACT_ATOMS: atom_id res chain seq x y z
N LYS A 1 18.02 9.53 -8.36
CA LYS A 1 17.15 10.70 -8.18
C LYS A 1 17.11 11.55 -9.43
N ALA A 2 16.01 12.25 -9.70
CA ALA A 2 15.90 13.14 -10.85
C ALA A 2 16.78 14.39 -10.67
N LEU A 3 17.24 14.96 -11.80
CA LEU A 3 17.99 16.22 -11.82
C LEU A 3 17.09 17.35 -11.28
N GLY A 4 17.66 18.23 -10.48
CA GLY A 4 16.95 19.37 -9.90
C GLY A 4 16.04 19.03 -8.70
N MET A 5 16.05 17.79 -8.22
CA MET A 5 15.29 17.38 -7.04
C MET A 5 16.23 17.04 -5.87
N ASP A 6 16.06 17.71 -4.74
CA ASP A 6 16.81 17.44 -3.51
C ASP A 6 16.07 16.40 -2.64
N VAL A 7 16.06 15.16 -3.16
CA VAL A 7 15.37 14.03 -2.54
C VAL A 7 16.16 13.48 -1.36
N ASP A 8 15.45 13.17 -0.27
CA ASP A 8 16.00 12.55 0.93
C ASP A 8 14.99 11.58 1.57
N VAL A 9 15.40 10.85 2.60
CA VAL A 9 14.57 9.96 3.40
C VAL A 9 14.55 10.43 4.83
N PHE A 10 13.35 10.67 5.36
CA PHE A 10 13.16 11.15 6.73
C PHE A 10 12.51 10.10 7.63
N ASP A 11 12.96 10.06 8.88
CA ASP A 11 12.25 9.37 9.96
C ASP A 11 10.98 10.13 10.38
N GLU A 12 10.21 9.59 11.32
CA GLU A 12 8.98 10.23 11.83
C GLU A 12 9.25 11.57 12.54
N LYS A 13 10.49 11.83 12.98
CA LYS A 13 10.90 13.06 13.66
C LYS A 13 11.44 14.11 12.69
N GLY A 14 11.55 13.79 11.40
CA GLY A 14 12.08 14.70 10.37
C GLY A 14 13.61 14.68 10.27
N ASN A 15 14.28 13.67 10.82
CA ASN A 15 15.71 13.51 10.65
C ASN A 15 16.01 12.73 9.36
N SER A 16 17.08 13.15 8.64
CA SER A 16 17.60 12.41 7.48
C SER A 16 18.19 11.07 7.92
N ILE A 17 17.84 9.99 7.23
CA ILE A 17 18.31 8.62 7.51
C ILE A 17 18.83 7.93 6.25
N GLU A 18 19.76 6.99 6.42
CA GLU A 18 20.32 6.14 5.36
C GLU A 18 20.30 4.67 5.80
N ASN A 19 20.16 3.75 4.85
CA ASN A 19 20.05 2.30 5.10
C ASN A 19 18.90 1.93 6.06
N GLN A 20 17.90 2.75 6.12
CA GLN A 20 16.68 2.56 6.89
C GLN A 20 15.50 3.03 6.08
N LYS A 21 14.37 2.39 6.28
CA LYS A 21 13.11 2.75 5.66
C LYS A 21 12.52 4.01 6.30
N GLY A 22 12.07 4.93 5.50
CA GLY A 22 11.45 6.18 5.94
C GLY A 22 10.60 6.83 4.85
N GLU A 23 10.27 8.08 5.06
CA GLU A 23 9.42 8.85 4.17
C GLU A 23 10.22 9.55 3.08
N LEU A 24 9.75 9.43 1.84
CA LEU A 24 10.30 10.21 0.73
C LEU A 24 9.95 11.69 0.91
N VAL A 25 10.99 12.52 0.95
CA VAL A 25 10.84 13.97 1.01
C VAL A 25 11.64 14.67 -0.08
N CYS A 26 11.25 15.89 -0.41
CA CYS A 26 12.05 16.79 -1.22
C CYS A 26 12.31 18.07 -0.40
N LYS A 27 13.59 18.36 -0.11
CA LYS A 27 14.00 19.43 0.80
C LYS A 27 13.99 20.81 0.16
N SER A 28 13.98 20.87 -1.16
CA SER A 28 13.96 22.11 -1.93
C SER A 28 12.82 22.07 -2.94
N SER A 29 12.37 23.24 -3.38
CA SER A 29 11.41 23.36 -4.48
C SER A 29 11.97 22.73 -5.77
N PHE A 30 11.10 22.16 -6.59
CA PHE A 30 11.47 21.48 -7.81
C PHE A 30 10.53 21.86 -8.97
N PRO A 31 10.98 21.76 -10.24
CA PRO A 31 10.26 22.30 -11.41
C PRO A 31 8.85 21.75 -11.62
N SER A 32 8.60 20.51 -11.25
CA SER A 32 7.28 19.85 -11.39
C SER A 32 6.39 19.97 -10.15
N MET A 33 6.77 20.77 -9.15
CA MET A 33 5.94 21.03 -7.99
C MET A 33 4.68 21.79 -8.42
N PRO A 34 3.45 21.30 -8.09
CA PRO A 34 2.23 22.06 -8.37
C PRO A 34 2.20 23.37 -7.57
N LEU A 35 1.68 24.41 -8.18
CA LEU A 35 1.59 25.73 -7.54
C LEU A 35 0.41 25.80 -6.56
N TYR A 36 -0.70 25.12 -6.86
CA TYR A 36 -1.93 25.08 -6.06
C TYR A 36 -2.83 23.93 -6.54
N PHE A 37 -3.87 23.65 -5.80
CA PHE A 37 -4.94 22.75 -6.23
C PHE A 37 -6.16 23.51 -6.73
N TRP A 38 -6.86 22.95 -7.70
CA TRP A 38 -8.13 23.49 -8.18
C TRP A 38 -9.16 23.52 -7.06
N ASN A 39 -9.90 24.63 -6.92
CA ASN A 39 -10.89 24.87 -5.85
C ASN A 39 -10.35 24.75 -4.41
N ASP A 40 -9.08 25.08 -4.18
CA ASP A 40 -8.43 25.12 -2.88
C ASP A 40 -8.07 26.58 -2.55
N HIS A 41 -9.08 27.42 -2.34
CA HIS A 41 -8.93 28.87 -2.21
C HIS A 41 -8.08 29.32 -1.01
N ASP A 42 -8.03 28.51 0.07
CA ASP A 42 -7.24 28.75 1.26
C ASP A 42 -5.96 27.90 1.32
N ASN A 43 -5.64 27.19 0.24
CA ASN A 43 -4.50 26.29 0.10
C ASN A 43 -4.40 25.18 1.18
N LYS A 44 -5.50 24.91 1.90
CA LYS A 44 -5.49 23.90 2.97
C LYS A 44 -5.28 22.47 2.44
N LYS A 45 -5.92 22.12 1.33
CA LYS A 45 -5.76 20.79 0.72
C LYS A 45 -4.33 20.60 0.26
N TYR A 46 -3.77 21.60 -0.41
CA TYR A 46 -2.38 21.60 -0.88
C TYR A 46 -1.40 21.45 0.29
N PHE A 47 -1.54 22.28 1.32
CA PHE A 47 -0.70 22.24 2.52
C PHE A 47 -0.82 20.87 3.23
N ASN A 48 -2.05 20.39 3.47
CA ASN A 48 -2.27 19.11 4.13
C ASN A 48 -1.72 17.94 3.36
N SER A 49 -1.71 18.00 2.03
CA SER A 49 -1.19 16.92 1.19
C SER A 49 0.32 16.80 1.23
N TYR A 50 1.04 17.93 1.35
CA TYR A 50 2.48 17.94 1.11
C TYR A 50 3.33 18.55 2.22
N PHE A 51 2.80 19.39 3.10
CA PHE A 51 3.59 20.18 4.06
C PHE A 51 3.14 20.04 5.53
N SER A 52 2.05 19.30 5.79
CA SER A 52 1.53 19.15 7.15
C SER A 52 2.38 18.23 8.03
N LYS A 53 3.16 17.31 7.43
CA LYS A 53 3.95 16.34 8.18
C LYS A 53 5.31 16.88 8.62
N TYR A 54 5.99 17.63 7.76
CA TYR A 54 7.28 18.22 8.02
C TYR A 54 7.25 19.69 7.60
N GLU A 55 7.65 20.58 8.49
CA GLU A 55 7.60 22.02 8.26
C GLU A 55 8.50 22.42 7.08
N ASN A 56 7.92 23.10 6.08
CA ASN A 56 8.59 23.57 4.85
C ASN A 56 9.29 22.49 4.00
N ILE A 57 8.98 21.22 4.23
CA ILE A 57 9.54 20.08 3.49
C ILE A 57 8.41 19.36 2.74
N TRP A 58 8.60 19.16 1.43
CA TRP A 58 7.66 18.39 0.62
C TRP A 58 7.65 16.93 1.04
N TYR A 59 6.55 16.46 1.59
CA TYR A 59 6.27 15.07 1.89
C TYR A 59 5.59 14.42 0.68
N HIS A 60 6.21 13.39 0.11
CA HIS A 60 5.69 12.76 -1.13
C HIS A 60 4.64 11.69 -0.86
N GLY A 61 4.69 11.08 0.31
CA GLY A 61 3.78 10.01 0.71
C GLY A 61 4.18 8.62 0.20
N ASP A 62 5.45 8.44 -0.12
CA ASP A 62 6.03 7.13 -0.44
C ASP A 62 7.01 6.69 0.64
N TYR A 63 6.96 5.38 0.96
CA TYR A 63 7.83 4.73 1.92
C TYR A 63 9.03 4.13 1.18
N ILE A 64 10.22 4.63 1.48
CA ILE A 64 11.44 4.32 0.73
C ILE A 64 12.64 4.12 1.64
N GLU A 65 13.73 3.65 1.07
CA GLU A 65 15.05 3.57 1.69
C GLU A 65 16.10 4.18 0.75
N LYS A 66 17.01 4.98 1.29
CA LYS A 66 18.21 5.41 0.62
C LYS A 66 19.33 4.43 0.97
N THR A 67 19.86 3.74 -0.02
CA THR A 67 20.91 2.75 0.17
C THR A 67 22.28 3.41 0.34
N ILE A 68 23.24 2.69 0.95
CA ILE A 68 24.63 3.13 1.13
C ILE A 68 25.31 3.51 -0.21
N ASN A 69 24.85 2.94 -1.32
CA ASN A 69 25.37 3.25 -2.67
C ASN A 69 24.65 4.45 -3.32
N GLY A 70 23.83 5.18 -2.58
CA GLY A 70 23.07 6.34 -3.07
C GLY A 70 21.87 6.02 -3.95
N GLY A 71 21.49 4.75 -4.10
CA GLY A 71 20.25 4.33 -4.77
C GLY A 71 19.03 4.50 -3.84
N TYR A 72 17.84 4.38 -4.42
CA TYR A 72 16.58 4.43 -3.69
C TYR A 72 15.76 3.18 -3.97
N VAL A 73 15.24 2.56 -2.91
CA VAL A 73 14.33 1.41 -2.98
C VAL A 73 12.94 1.87 -2.54
N ILE A 74 11.94 1.68 -3.38
CA ILE A 74 10.54 2.04 -3.08
C ILE A 74 9.85 0.82 -2.48
N TYR A 75 9.22 1.00 -1.30
CA TYR A 75 8.48 -0.02 -0.57
C TYR A 75 6.96 0.13 -0.70
N GLY A 76 6.49 1.17 -1.36
CA GLY A 76 5.09 1.47 -1.60
C GLY A 76 4.64 2.82 -1.06
N ARG A 77 3.35 3.03 -1.03
CA ARG A 77 2.76 4.25 -0.46
C ARG A 77 2.83 4.22 1.06
N SER A 78 3.14 5.35 1.67
CA SER A 78 3.22 5.47 3.14
C SER A 78 1.87 5.23 3.84
N ASP A 79 0.77 5.63 3.19
CA ASP A 79 -0.60 5.45 3.65
C ASP A 79 -1.14 4.03 3.43
N ALA A 80 -0.53 3.26 2.52
CA ALA A 80 -0.82 1.85 2.25
C ALA A 80 0.09 0.88 3.00
N THR A 81 1.10 1.34 3.74
CA THR A 81 1.95 0.45 4.54
C THR A 81 1.12 -0.37 5.53
N LEU A 82 1.59 -1.58 5.78
CA LEU A 82 0.98 -2.54 6.69
C LEU A 82 1.67 -2.46 8.05
N ASN A 83 0.93 -2.75 9.12
CA ASN A 83 1.50 -2.87 10.46
C ASN A 83 1.25 -4.29 10.98
N SER A 84 2.31 -5.05 11.18
CA SER A 84 2.21 -6.42 11.70
C SER A 84 2.97 -6.53 13.01
N GLY A 85 2.22 -6.54 14.12
CA GLY A 85 2.80 -6.61 15.46
C GLY A 85 3.83 -5.51 15.71
N GLY A 86 3.52 -4.25 15.37
CA GLY A 86 4.38 -3.08 15.54
C GLY A 86 5.49 -2.89 14.49
N VAL A 87 5.58 -3.78 13.50
CA VAL A 87 6.54 -3.65 12.39
C VAL A 87 5.84 -3.04 11.19
N ARG A 88 6.36 -1.92 10.68
CA ARG A 88 5.86 -1.26 9.46
C ARG A 88 6.46 -1.96 8.24
N ILE A 89 5.59 -2.46 7.36
CA ILE A 89 5.91 -3.25 6.17
C ILE A 89 5.42 -2.51 4.93
N GLY A 90 6.28 -2.39 3.93
CA GLY A 90 5.89 -1.86 2.63
C GLY A 90 5.21 -2.92 1.77
N THR A 91 4.08 -2.60 1.16
CA THR A 91 3.30 -3.54 0.34
C THR A 91 4.12 -4.13 -0.81
N ALA A 92 5.02 -3.34 -1.40
CA ALA A 92 5.90 -3.80 -2.47
C ALA A 92 6.86 -4.93 -2.06
N GLU A 93 7.15 -5.13 -0.78
CA GLU A 93 7.95 -6.26 -0.31
C GLU A 93 7.23 -7.58 -0.60
N ILE A 94 5.93 -7.63 -0.28
CA ILE A 94 5.08 -8.81 -0.54
C ILE A 94 4.90 -8.99 -2.06
N TYR A 95 4.63 -7.90 -2.80
CA TYR A 95 4.36 -8.00 -4.25
C TYR A 95 5.54 -8.58 -5.03
N ARG A 96 6.78 -8.17 -4.72
CA ARG A 96 8.00 -8.71 -5.38
C ARG A 96 8.16 -10.23 -5.19
N VAL A 97 7.69 -10.79 -4.09
CA VAL A 97 7.69 -12.24 -3.87
C VAL A 97 6.57 -12.92 -4.65
N ILE A 98 5.37 -12.32 -4.60
CA ILE A 98 4.18 -12.88 -5.27
C ILE A 98 4.32 -12.86 -6.80
N GLU A 99 4.96 -11.85 -7.39
CA GLU A 99 5.23 -11.74 -8.82
C GLU A 99 6.01 -12.94 -9.40
N ASN A 100 6.75 -13.69 -8.56
CA ASN A 100 7.46 -14.91 -8.99
C ASN A 100 6.58 -16.17 -8.97
N ILE A 101 5.33 -16.06 -8.52
CA ILE A 101 4.41 -17.20 -8.44
C ILE A 101 3.58 -17.27 -9.73
N THR A 102 3.89 -18.22 -10.59
CA THR A 102 3.31 -18.37 -11.94
C THR A 102 1.79 -18.41 -11.96
N GLU A 103 1.16 -18.96 -10.91
CA GLU A 103 -0.28 -19.08 -10.79
C GLU A 103 -0.98 -17.73 -10.50
N VAL A 104 -0.23 -16.74 -9.99
CA VAL A 104 -0.77 -15.43 -9.61
C VAL A 104 -0.48 -14.41 -10.69
N GLN A 105 -1.52 -13.70 -11.13
CA GLN A 105 -1.43 -12.60 -12.08
C GLN A 105 -1.06 -11.30 -11.38
N GLU A 106 -1.74 -11.00 -10.28
CA GLU A 106 -1.54 -9.79 -9.48
C GLU A 106 -2.02 -10.02 -8.04
N ALA A 107 -1.54 -9.16 -7.14
CA ALA A 107 -1.93 -9.21 -5.75
C ALA A 107 -2.06 -7.82 -5.14
N VAL A 108 -2.88 -7.71 -4.09
CA VAL A 108 -2.96 -6.53 -3.24
C VAL A 108 -3.02 -6.95 -1.77
N ALA A 109 -2.17 -6.35 -0.95
CA ALA A 109 -2.10 -6.59 0.47
C ALA A 109 -2.62 -5.37 1.23
N VAL A 110 -3.51 -5.56 2.17
CA VAL A 110 -4.10 -4.49 2.97
C VAL A 110 -4.19 -4.88 4.44
N GLU A 111 -4.27 -3.87 5.28
CA GLU A 111 -4.39 -4.01 6.72
C GLU A 111 -5.85 -4.13 7.13
N TYR A 112 -6.18 -5.16 7.90
CA TYR A 112 -7.45 -5.32 8.60
C TYR A 112 -7.27 -5.03 10.09
N LYS A 113 -8.03 -4.07 10.61
CA LYS A 113 -7.94 -3.60 12.00
C LYS A 113 -8.79 -4.49 12.90
N LEU A 114 -8.19 -5.06 13.92
CA LEU A 114 -8.84 -5.69 15.05
C LEU A 114 -8.86 -4.73 16.24
N LYS A 115 -9.56 -5.09 17.31
CA LYS A 115 -9.69 -4.22 18.49
C LYS A 115 -8.33 -3.80 19.08
N ASN A 116 -7.36 -4.72 19.15
CA ASN A 116 -6.05 -4.48 19.75
C ASN A 116 -4.88 -4.94 18.85
N ASP A 117 -5.15 -5.26 17.60
CA ASP A 117 -4.14 -5.79 16.67
C ASP A 117 -4.50 -5.44 15.22
N THR A 118 -3.60 -5.71 14.33
CA THR A 118 -3.80 -5.56 12.89
C THR A 118 -3.35 -6.83 12.17
N GLN A 119 -4.05 -7.18 11.12
CA GLN A 119 -3.75 -8.37 10.32
C GLN A 119 -3.55 -7.99 8.86
N ILE A 120 -2.66 -8.70 8.19
CA ILE A 120 -2.46 -8.59 6.75
C ILE A 120 -3.46 -9.50 6.05
N ILE A 121 -4.26 -8.93 5.17
CA ILE A 121 -5.12 -9.66 4.24
C ILE A 121 -4.53 -9.52 2.85
N LEU A 122 -4.29 -10.64 2.20
CA LEU A 122 -3.79 -10.70 0.84
C LEU A 122 -4.91 -11.11 -0.11
N PHE A 123 -5.12 -10.32 -1.14
CA PHE A 123 -5.99 -10.65 -2.26
C PHE A 123 -5.13 -11.01 -3.47
N VAL A 124 -5.50 -12.06 -4.19
CA VAL A 124 -4.79 -12.51 -5.37
C VAL A 124 -5.75 -12.67 -6.55
N VAL A 125 -5.35 -12.20 -7.70
CA VAL A 125 -5.97 -12.50 -8.99
C VAL A 125 -5.15 -13.60 -9.64
N LEU A 126 -5.79 -14.68 -10.08
CA LEU A 126 -5.11 -15.82 -10.66
C LEU A 126 -4.96 -15.69 -12.16
N ASN A 127 -3.88 -16.23 -12.70
CA ASN A 127 -3.72 -16.46 -14.12
C ASN A 127 -4.76 -17.45 -14.63
N LYS A 128 -5.14 -17.33 -15.91
CA LYS A 128 -6.09 -18.24 -16.56
C LYS A 128 -5.66 -19.71 -16.38
N ASN A 129 -6.64 -20.58 -16.13
CA ASN A 129 -6.47 -22.04 -15.92
C ASN A 129 -5.91 -22.44 -14.55
N PHE A 130 -5.75 -21.51 -13.61
CA PHE A 130 -5.40 -21.85 -12.23
C PHE A 130 -6.58 -21.60 -11.30
N GLU A 131 -6.66 -22.43 -10.24
CA GLU A 131 -7.67 -22.32 -9.20
C GLU A 131 -7.00 -22.11 -7.84
N PHE A 132 -7.65 -21.32 -6.99
CA PHE A 132 -7.16 -21.13 -5.62
C PHE A 132 -7.51 -22.36 -4.77
N ASN A 133 -6.47 -23.00 -4.24
CA ASN A 133 -6.58 -24.18 -3.39
C ASN A 133 -5.53 -24.15 -2.27
N GLU A 134 -5.59 -25.09 -1.34
CA GLU A 134 -4.65 -25.13 -0.20
C GLU A 134 -3.18 -25.32 -0.62
N ASN A 135 -2.90 -25.96 -1.76
CA ASN A 135 -1.54 -26.11 -2.26
C ASN A 135 -0.97 -24.74 -2.68
N LEU A 136 -1.75 -23.94 -3.43
CA LEU A 136 -1.34 -22.61 -3.84
C LEU A 136 -1.23 -21.68 -2.63
N ARG A 137 -2.17 -21.76 -1.69
CA ARG A 137 -2.11 -21.03 -0.42
C ARG A 137 -0.81 -21.32 0.33
N SER A 138 -0.47 -22.60 0.50
CA SER A 138 0.77 -23.00 1.17
C SER A 138 2.00 -22.52 0.42
N LYS A 139 2.02 -22.61 -0.92
CA LYS A 139 3.11 -22.10 -1.76
C LYS A 139 3.33 -20.59 -1.53
N ILE A 140 2.26 -19.80 -1.54
CA ILE A 140 2.35 -18.34 -1.29
C ILE A 140 2.96 -18.06 0.09
N ILE A 141 2.48 -18.75 1.12
CA ILE A 141 2.96 -18.59 2.49
C ILE A 141 4.44 -18.97 2.59
N ASP A 142 4.85 -20.07 1.98
CA ASP A 142 6.23 -20.55 2.03
C ASP A 142 7.19 -19.65 1.26
N GLU A 143 6.80 -19.12 0.10
CA GLU A 143 7.58 -18.11 -0.63
C GLU A 143 7.77 -16.84 0.19
N ILE A 144 6.73 -16.36 0.87
CA ILE A 144 6.83 -15.21 1.77
C ILE A 144 7.77 -15.50 2.95
N LYS A 145 7.71 -16.69 3.56
CA LYS A 145 8.60 -17.09 4.67
C LYS A 145 10.06 -17.17 4.25
N ILE A 146 10.32 -17.71 3.08
CA ILE A 146 11.69 -17.93 2.57
C ILE A 146 12.35 -16.59 2.21
N ASN A 147 11.62 -15.70 1.55
CA ASN A 147 12.18 -14.48 0.98
C ASN A 147 12.05 -13.24 1.88
N LEU A 148 11.17 -13.27 2.88
CA LEU A 148 10.90 -12.15 3.79
C LEU A 148 10.99 -12.61 5.26
N SER A 149 9.99 -12.24 6.07
CA SER A 149 9.93 -12.65 7.47
C SER A 149 8.52 -13.11 7.84
N TYR A 150 8.39 -13.79 8.97
CA TYR A 150 7.10 -14.23 9.49
C TYR A 150 6.09 -13.08 9.70
N LYS A 151 6.58 -11.85 9.86
CA LYS A 151 5.74 -10.65 9.99
C LYS A 151 5.00 -10.26 8.71
N HIS A 152 5.51 -10.73 7.54
CA HIS A 152 4.90 -10.47 6.24
C HIS A 152 3.82 -11.49 5.87
N ILE A 153 3.69 -12.58 6.65
CA ILE A 153 2.74 -13.64 6.35
C ILE A 153 1.32 -13.11 6.51
N PRO A 154 0.47 -13.19 5.45
CA PRO A 154 -0.92 -12.79 5.57
C PRO A 154 -1.68 -13.77 6.47
N SER A 155 -2.57 -13.24 7.31
CA SER A 155 -3.45 -14.05 8.15
C SER A 155 -4.53 -14.75 7.31
N GLN A 156 -4.96 -14.11 6.22
CA GLN A 156 -5.92 -14.65 5.27
C GLN A 156 -5.50 -14.32 3.84
N ILE A 157 -5.78 -15.24 2.91
CA ILE A 157 -5.58 -15.06 1.47
C ILE A 157 -6.91 -15.33 0.77
N TYR A 158 -7.35 -14.40 -0.07
CA TYR A 158 -8.58 -14.51 -0.85
C TYR A 158 -8.28 -14.39 -2.33
N ALA A 159 -8.83 -15.33 -3.13
CA ALA A 159 -8.86 -15.15 -4.57
C ALA A 159 -10.04 -14.25 -4.95
N ILE A 160 -9.79 -13.32 -5.85
CA ILE A 160 -10.75 -12.35 -6.38
C ILE A 160 -10.63 -12.31 -7.91
N SER A 161 -11.68 -11.82 -8.58
CA SER A 161 -11.70 -11.71 -10.03
C SER A 161 -10.83 -10.56 -10.55
N GLU A 162 -10.89 -9.39 -9.89
CA GLU A 162 -10.18 -8.17 -10.29
C GLU A 162 -9.84 -7.29 -9.09
N ILE A 163 -8.76 -6.51 -9.23
CA ILE A 163 -8.38 -5.47 -8.28
C ILE A 163 -8.94 -4.11 -8.75
N PRO A 164 -9.56 -3.29 -7.85
CA PRO A 164 -10.09 -1.98 -8.22
C PRO A 164 -8.99 -1.04 -8.71
N ARG A 165 -9.27 -0.39 -9.83
CA ARG A 165 -8.33 0.53 -10.51
C ARG A 165 -8.99 1.86 -10.84
N THR A 166 -8.17 2.91 -10.82
CA THR A 166 -8.56 4.19 -11.40
C THR A 166 -8.70 4.06 -12.92
N ARG A 167 -9.35 5.05 -13.57
CA ARG A 167 -9.41 5.13 -15.04
C ARG A 167 -8.02 5.19 -15.71
N SER A 168 -6.98 5.60 -14.99
CA SER A 168 -5.59 5.57 -15.47
C SER A 168 -4.87 4.24 -15.23
N GLY A 169 -5.57 3.21 -14.73
CA GLY A 169 -5.06 1.86 -14.50
C GLY A 169 -4.31 1.64 -13.17
N LYS A 170 -4.25 2.65 -12.29
CA LYS A 170 -3.57 2.50 -10.98
C LYS A 170 -4.43 1.75 -9.99
N ILE A 171 -3.84 0.79 -9.27
CA ILE A 171 -4.47 0.08 -8.14
C ILE A 171 -4.81 1.08 -7.02
N VAL A 172 -5.98 0.91 -6.40
CA VAL A 172 -6.48 1.78 -5.33
C VAL A 172 -6.47 1.03 -4.00
N GLU A 173 -5.26 0.74 -3.48
CA GLU A 173 -5.05 -0.01 -2.21
C GLU A 173 -5.81 0.61 -1.03
N ILE A 174 -5.80 1.93 -0.92
CA ILE A 174 -6.48 2.67 0.17
C ILE A 174 -7.98 2.42 0.17
N LEU A 175 -8.60 2.33 -1.01
CA LEU A 175 -10.02 2.06 -1.14
C LEU A 175 -10.35 0.65 -0.63
N ILE A 176 -9.54 -0.34 -1.01
CA ILE A 176 -9.69 -1.72 -0.53
C ILE A 176 -9.52 -1.76 0.99
N LYS A 177 -8.49 -1.09 1.53
CA LYS A 177 -8.25 -1.00 2.98
C LYS A 177 -9.46 -0.41 3.71
N LYS A 178 -10.04 0.68 3.21
CA LYS A 178 -11.26 1.28 3.77
C LYS A 178 -12.42 0.30 3.75
N LEU A 179 -12.68 -0.33 2.61
CA LEU A 179 -13.80 -1.24 2.41
C LEU A 179 -13.76 -2.44 3.36
N ILE A 180 -12.63 -3.12 3.47
CA ILE A 180 -12.52 -4.28 4.37
C ILE A 180 -12.51 -3.91 5.85
N ASN A 181 -12.32 -2.64 6.20
CA ASN A 181 -12.45 -2.12 7.56
C ASN A 181 -13.84 -1.52 7.84
N GLY A 182 -14.78 -1.57 6.87
CA GLY A 182 -16.14 -1.04 7.02
C GLY A 182 -16.19 0.49 7.06
N GLU A 183 -15.18 1.16 6.52
CA GLU A 183 -15.14 2.61 6.38
C GLU A 183 -15.88 3.02 5.09
N SER A 184 -16.45 4.22 5.07
CA SER A 184 -17.13 4.76 3.88
C SER A 184 -16.14 4.98 2.74
N ILE A 185 -16.58 4.65 1.53
CA ILE A 185 -15.84 4.88 0.29
C ILE A 185 -16.42 6.14 -0.37
N GLU A 186 -15.54 6.98 -0.87
CA GLU A 186 -15.86 8.15 -1.67
C GLU A 186 -15.32 7.97 -3.09
N ASN A 187 -15.99 8.59 -4.08
CA ASN A 187 -15.54 8.63 -5.48
C ASN A 187 -15.47 7.25 -6.18
N GLU A 188 -16.39 6.34 -5.91
CA GLU A 188 -16.49 5.05 -6.62
C GLU A 188 -16.62 5.23 -8.14
N GLU A 189 -17.25 6.32 -8.60
CA GLU A 189 -17.39 6.67 -10.02
C GLU A 189 -16.04 6.98 -10.71
N SER A 190 -14.97 7.16 -9.95
CA SER A 190 -13.62 7.36 -10.50
C SER A 190 -12.93 6.04 -10.90
N LEU A 191 -13.50 4.91 -10.51
CA LEU A 191 -12.97 3.59 -10.83
C LEU A 191 -13.31 3.21 -12.28
N SER A 192 -12.44 2.39 -12.88
CA SER A 192 -12.69 1.76 -14.18
C SER A 192 -13.52 0.49 -14.08
N ASN A 193 -13.52 -0.18 -12.92
CA ASN A 193 -14.15 -1.47 -12.66
C ASN A 193 -14.82 -1.52 -11.27
N PRO A 194 -15.81 -0.64 -10.97
CA PRO A 194 -16.41 -0.54 -9.64
C PRO A 194 -17.17 -1.81 -9.23
N GLU A 195 -17.61 -2.64 -10.17
CA GLU A 195 -18.31 -3.90 -9.92
C GLU A 195 -17.52 -4.92 -9.10
N CYS A 196 -16.16 -4.88 -9.18
CA CYS A 196 -15.30 -5.76 -8.40
C CYS A 196 -15.38 -5.51 -6.88
N LEU A 197 -15.84 -4.34 -6.44
CA LEU A 197 -15.96 -3.98 -5.03
C LEU A 197 -16.89 -4.94 -4.25
N LYS A 198 -17.88 -5.54 -4.92
CA LYS A 198 -18.80 -6.50 -4.31
C LYS A 198 -18.09 -7.71 -3.70
N GLU A 199 -17.01 -8.18 -4.33
CA GLU A 199 -16.24 -9.29 -3.79
C GLU A 199 -15.55 -8.91 -2.47
N PHE A 200 -14.99 -7.70 -2.39
CA PHE A 200 -14.38 -7.19 -1.17
C PHE A 200 -15.39 -6.96 -0.05
N GLU A 201 -16.62 -6.52 -0.38
CA GLU A 201 -17.71 -6.41 0.59
C GLU A 201 -18.09 -7.77 1.20
N LEU A 202 -18.11 -8.82 0.37
CA LEU A 202 -18.35 -10.19 0.85
C LEU A 202 -17.24 -10.65 1.79
N VAL A 203 -15.99 -10.37 1.43
CA VAL A 203 -14.84 -10.67 2.31
C VAL A 203 -14.93 -9.91 3.62
N TYR A 204 -15.29 -8.61 3.60
CA TYR A 204 -15.53 -7.84 4.82
C TYR A 204 -16.56 -8.49 5.75
N LYS A 205 -17.71 -8.92 5.19
CA LYS A 205 -18.75 -9.60 5.97
C LYS A 205 -18.23 -10.90 6.62
N ASN A 206 -17.42 -11.67 5.87
CA ASN A 206 -16.79 -12.88 6.38
C ASN A 206 -15.77 -12.59 7.50
N LEU A 207 -14.90 -11.60 7.29
CA LEU A 207 -13.94 -11.17 8.30
C LEU A 207 -14.64 -10.72 9.59
N LYS A 208 -15.67 -9.87 9.45
CA LYS A 208 -16.46 -9.41 10.61
C LYS A 208 -17.07 -10.57 11.39
N ASN A 209 -17.62 -11.57 10.72
CA ASN A 209 -18.22 -12.74 11.37
C ASN A 209 -17.17 -13.62 12.07
N ASN A 210 -15.99 -13.77 11.50
CA ASN A 210 -14.91 -14.58 12.06
C ASN A 210 -14.27 -13.94 13.31
N TYR A 211 -14.22 -12.63 13.39
CA TYR A 211 -13.59 -11.87 14.48
C TYR A 211 -14.58 -11.18 15.44
N ALA A 212 -15.89 -11.35 15.23
CA ALA A 212 -16.94 -10.83 16.12
C ALA A 212 -17.20 -11.70 17.37
N LYS A 213 -16.40 -12.75 17.56
CA LYS A 213 -16.52 -13.67 18.71
C LYS A 213 -15.57 -13.31 19.85
#